data_476a7ab437616a4889e0717bc2d508df
#
_entry.id   476a7ab437616a4889e0717bc2d508df
#
_cell.length_a   1.000
_cell.length_b   1.000
_cell.length_c   1.000
_cell.angle_alpha   90.00
_cell.angle_beta   90.00
_cell.angle_gamma   90.00
#
_symmetry.space_group_name_H-M   'P 1'
#
loop_
_entity.id
_entity.type
_entity.pdbx_description
1 polymer ?
#
loop_
_entity_poly.entity_id
_entity_poly.type
_entity_poly.pdbx_seq_one_letter_code
_entity_poly.pdbx_strand_id
1 'polypeptide(L)'
;FEKLLEYESMHEKYDSKMLSKFLSEKIGINITSEIIDGWVKVNAKMNDKLLDETKSMLEYLKSKDKSLVVLTNWFKYTQEERLKNAGILEFFDGVYAGDLNLKPNKESYLNACGNYHVNECIMIGDTIEKDVIGPNKFGIDSIYYNPENKEYDKSKILSINSFDKIKEMF
;
A
#
# COMPACT_ATOMS: atom_id res chain seq x y z
N PHE A 1 -15.97 6.59 0.09
CA PHE A 1 -14.97 5.56 0.42
C PHE A 1 -15.53 4.15 0.22
N GLU A 2 -16.70 3.83 0.77
CA GLU A 2 -17.33 2.49 0.67
C GLU A 2 -17.41 1.96 -0.77
N LYS A 3 -17.73 2.81 -1.75
CA LYS A 3 -17.78 2.41 -3.16
C LYS A 3 -16.44 2.02 -3.76
N LEU A 4 -15.34 2.56 -3.25
CA LEU A 4 -14.00 2.12 -3.65
C LEU A 4 -13.67 0.75 -3.06
N LEU A 5 -14.03 0.49 -1.80
CA LEU A 5 -13.86 -0.83 -1.19
C LEU A 5 -14.72 -1.89 -1.91
N GLU A 6 -15.94 -1.52 -2.30
CA GLU A 6 -16.81 -2.37 -3.12
C GLU A 6 -16.15 -2.67 -4.49
N TYR A 7 -15.58 -1.65 -5.15
CA TYR A 7 -14.85 -1.83 -6.40
C TYR A 7 -13.66 -2.80 -6.23
N GLU A 8 -12.83 -2.59 -5.21
CA GLU A 8 -11.67 -3.44 -4.92
C GLU A 8 -12.05 -4.90 -4.63
N SER A 9 -13.23 -5.16 -4.06
CA SER A 9 -13.72 -6.51 -3.81
C SER A 9 -14.18 -7.27 -5.07
N MET A 10 -14.45 -6.54 -6.16
CA MET A 10 -15.01 -7.07 -7.41
C MET A 10 -14.02 -7.05 -8.57
N HIS A 11 -12.90 -6.34 -8.46
CA HIS A 11 -11.95 -6.11 -9.54
C HIS A 11 -10.53 -6.45 -9.09
N GLU A 12 -9.70 -6.85 -10.04
CA GLU A 12 -8.30 -7.24 -9.78
C GLU A 12 -7.33 -6.06 -9.81
N LYS A 13 -7.75 -4.94 -10.42
CA LYS A 13 -6.93 -3.74 -10.56
C LYS A 13 -7.78 -2.47 -10.70
N TYR A 14 -7.14 -1.33 -10.48
CA TYR A 14 -7.68 -0.03 -10.86
C TYR A 14 -7.43 0.26 -12.34
N ASP A 15 -8.49 0.66 -13.01
CA ASP A 15 -8.49 1.20 -14.37
C ASP A 15 -9.51 2.34 -14.43
N SER A 16 -9.13 3.49 -14.98
CA SER A 16 -9.98 4.69 -14.97
C SER A 16 -11.32 4.50 -15.68
N LYS A 17 -11.35 3.71 -16.77
CA LYS A 17 -12.59 3.43 -17.50
C LYS A 17 -13.50 2.49 -16.74
N MET A 18 -12.93 1.44 -16.15
CA MET A 18 -13.69 0.48 -15.33
C MET A 18 -14.23 1.17 -14.08
N LEU A 19 -13.39 1.94 -13.38
CA LEU A 19 -13.78 2.66 -12.18
C LEU A 19 -14.85 3.73 -12.47
N SER A 20 -14.72 4.49 -13.55
CA SER A 20 -15.71 5.49 -13.96
C SER A 20 -17.07 4.87 -14.24
N LYS A 21 -17.11 3.75 -14.96
CA LYS A 21 -18.33 2.99 -15.24
C LYS A 21 -18.98 2.50 -13.94
N PHE A 22 -18.19 1.82 -13.09
CA PHE A 22 -18.68 1.30 -11.81
C PHE A 22 -19.27 2.41 -10.92
N LEU A 23 -18.55 3.52 -10.76
CA LEU A 23 -19.01 4.63 -9.93
C LEU A 23 -20.25 5.31 -10.53
N SER A 24 -20.33 5.47 -11.85
CA SER A 24 -21.51 6.00 -12.52
C SER A 24 -22.76 5.17 -12.24
N GLU A 25 -22.66 3.85 -12.34
CA GLU A 25 -23.75 2.92 -12.04
C GLU A 25 -24.16 2.96 -10.57
N LYS A 26 -23.19 3.06 -9.64
CA LYS A 26 -23.47 3.03 -8.19
C LYS A 26 -23.98 4.35 -7.61
N ILE A 27 -23.64 5.47 -8.24
CA ILE A 27 -23.98 6.80 -7.73
C ILE A 27 -25.14 7.43 -8.52
N GLY A 28 -25.40 6.94 -9.74
CA GLY A 28 -26.47 7.45 -10.61
C GLY A 28 -26.14 8.77 -11.32
N ILE A 29 -24.85 9.11 -11.43
CA ILE A 29 -24.35 10.29 -12.16
C ILE A 29 -23.30 9.88 -13.18
N ASN A 30 -23.21 10.61 -14.28
CA ASN A 30 -22.20 10.31 -15.31
C ASN A 30 -20.80 10.75 -14.83
N ILE A 31 -19.95 9.78 -14.51
CA ILE A 31 -18.54 9.98 -14.17
C ILE A 31 -17.72 9.43 -15.34
N THR A 32 -16.93 10.28 -15.99
CA THR A 32 -16.07 9.85 -17.13
C THR A 32 -14.67 9.44 -16.65
N SER A 33 -13.93 8.73 -17.51
CA SER A 33 -12.54 8.37 -17.20
C SER A 33 -11.66 9.60 -17.00
N GLU A 34 -11.93 10.70 -17.70
CA GLU A 34 -11.21 11.97 -17.55
C GLU A 34 -11.41 12.60 -16.16
N ILE A 35 -12.61 12.41 -15.56
CA ILE A 35 -12.89 12.83 -14.18
C ILE A 35 -12.03 12.00 -13.22
N ILE A 36 -11.97 10.68 -13.41
CA ILE A 36 -11.10 9.81 -12.61
C ILE A 36 -9.63 10.20 -12.76
N ASP A 37 -9.16 10.40 -13.98
CA ASP A 37 -7.78 10.82 -14.26
C ASP A 37 -7.47 12.19 -13.64
N GLY A 38 -8.43 13.11 -13.68
CA GLY A 38 -8.34 14.41 -13.01
C GLY A 38 -8.20 14.26 -11.50
N TRP A 39 -9.01 13.38 -10.89
CA TRP A 39 -8.96 13.07 -9.47
C TRP A 39 -7.62 12.43 -9.06
N VAL A 40 -7.13 11.46 -9.83
CA VAL A 40 -5.80 10.85 -9.65
C VAL A 40 -4.69 11.92 -9.64
N LYS A 41 -4.72 12.86 -10.59
CA LYS A 41 -3.75 13.98 -10.68
C LYS A 41 -3.85 14.97 -9.51
N VAL A 42 -5.06 15.24 -9.01
CA VAL A 42 -5.25 16.12 -7.84
C VAL A 42 -4.69 15.44 -6.59
N ASN A 43 -4.99 14.16 -6.40
CA ASN A 43 -4.44 13.39 -5.26
C ASN A 43 -2.92 13.28 -5.29
N ALA A 44 -2.31 13.22 -6.47
CA ALA A 44 -0.85 13.20 -6.62
C ALA A 44 -0.15 14.47 -6.11
N LYS A 45 -0.88 15.59 -6.03
CA LYS A 45 -0.36 16.87 -5.52
C LYS A 45 -0.48 17.04 -4.01
N MET A 46 -1.08 16.08 -3.32
CA MET A 46 -1.21 16.14 -1.86
C MET A 46 0.18 16.09 -1.22
N ASN A 47 0.39 17.00 -0.27
CA ASN A 47 1.59 17.01 0.56
C ASN A 47 1.27 16.24 1.85
N ASP A 48 1.75 15.02 1.93
CA ASP A 48 1.63 14.24 3.15
C ASP A 48 2.67 14.70 4.17
N LYS A 49 2.24 14.85 5.42
CA LYS A 49 3.18 15.10 6.50
C LYS A 49 3.93 13.81 6.81
N LEU A 50 5.21 13.81 6.48
CA LEU A 50 6.09 12.70 6.87
C LEU A 50 6.34 12.76 8.37
N LEU A 51 6.21 11.62 9.05
CA LEU A 51 6.63 11.46 10.44
C LEU A 51 8.17 11.38 10.50
N ASP A 52 8.80 12.04 11.46
CA ASP A 52 10.26 12.05 11.61
C ASP A 52 10.83 10.63 11.73
N GLU A 53 10.13 9.74 12.44
CA GLU A 53 10.49 8.33 12.59
C GLU A 53 10.49 7.56 11.26
N THR A 54 9.66 7.95 10.27
CA THR A 54 9.56 7.26 8.98
C THR A 54 10.87 7.37 8.20
N LYS A 55 11.39 8.58 8.03
CA LYS A 55 12.66 8.76 7.31
C LYS A 55 13.82 8.06 8.00
N SER A 56 13.91 8.19 9.31
CA SER A 56 14.94 7.55 10.13
C SER A 56 14.88 6.02 10.06
N MET A 57 13.68 5.44 9.97
CA MET A 57 13.49 4.01 9.78
C MET A 57 13.94 3.57 8.37
N LEU A 58 13.58 4.32 7.33
CA LEU A 58 13.98 4.02 5.94
C LEU A 58 15.52 4.07 5.79
N GLU A 59 16.17 5.11 6.33
CA GLU A 59 17.62 5.25 6.35
C GLU A 59 18.29 4.06 7.07
N TYR A 60 17.74 3.66 8.23
CA TYR A 60 18.24 2.50 8.97
C TYR A 60 18.14 1.21 8.16
N LEU A 61 16.98 0.92 7.56
CA LEU A 61 16.80 -0.30 6.76
C LEU A 61 17.74 -0.33 5.54
N LYS A 62 17.92 0.80 4.85
CA LYS A 62 18.91 0.90 3.75
C LYS A 62 20.33 0.70 4.25
N SER A 63 20.69 1.16 5.45
CA SER A 63 22.00 0.91 6.06
C SER A 63 22.25 -0.56 6.41
N LYS A 64 21.18 -1.37 6.47
CA LYS A 64 21.20 -2.83 6.65
C LYS A 64 21.07 -3.60 5.33
N ASP A 65 21.31 -2.94 4.19
CA ASP A 65 21.21 -3.50 2.85
C ASP A 65 19.83 -4.14 2.55
N LYS A 66 18.74 -3.62 3.16
CA LYS A 66 17.38 -4.10 2.88
C LYS A 66 16.86 -3.50 1.58
N SER A 67 16.26 -4.35 0.75
CA SER A 67 15.45 -3.92 -0.39
C SER A 67 14.09 -3.44 0.11
N LEU A 68 13.69 -2.25 -0.29
CA LEU A 68 12.44 -1.63 0.14
C LEU A 68 11.54 -1.40 -1.07
N VAL A 69 10.29 -1.81 -0.98
CA VAL A 69 9.27 -1.55 -2.00
C VAL A 69 7.99 -1.04 -1.38
N VAL A 70 7.25 -0.25 -2.14
CA VAL A 70 5.89 0.14 -1.77
C VAL A 70 4.89 -0.77 -2.47
N LEU A 71 3.93 -1.31 -1.70
CA LEU A 71 2.79 -2.07 -2.23
C LEU A 71 1.49 -1.43 -1.74
N THR A 72 0.69 -0.86 -2.66
CA THR A 72 -0.48 -0.06 -2.35
C THR A 72 -1.66 -0.35 -3.27
N ASN A 73 -2.89 -0.15 -2.77
CA ASN A 73 -4.13 -0.29 -3.55
C ASN A 73 -4.60 1.06 -4.12
N TRP A 74 -3.73 1.77 -4.84
CA TRP A 74 -4.13 2.99 -5.54
C TRP A 74 -3.35 3.10 -6.85
N PHE A 75 -3.57 4.13 -7.64
CA PHE A 75 -2.86 4.36 -8.88
C PHE A 75 -1.37 4.67 -8.63
N LYS A 76 -0.49 4.00 -9.36
CA LYS A 76 0.97 4.12 -9.23
C LYS A 76 1.44 5.57 -9.32
N TYR A 77 0.97 6.29 -10.35
CA TYR A 77 1.30 7.70 -10.55
C TYR A 77 1.06 8.55 -9.29
N THR A 78 -0.10 8.38 -8.65
CA THR A 78 -0.42 9.13 -7.41
C THR A 78 0.58 8.83 -6.31
N GLN A 79 0.90 7.56 -6.10
CA GLN A 79 1.77 7.16 -5.00
C GLN A 79 3.22 7.59 -5.23
N GLU A 80 3.73 7.45 -6.46
CA GLU A 80 5.08 7.91 -6.80
C GLU A 80 5.24 9.42 -6.60
N GLU A 81 4.27 10.23 -7.07
CA GLU A 81 4.33 11.68 -6.86
C GLU A 81 4.21 12.07 -5.38
N ARG A 82 3.37 11.40 -4.59
CA ARG A 82 3.27 11.66 -3.15
C ARG A 82 4.56 11.29 -2.42
N LEU A 83 5.16 10.14 -2.70
CA LEU A 83 6.45 9.73 -2.13
C LEU A 83 7.57 10.69 -2.51
N LYS A 84 7.57 11.17 -3.76
CA LYS A 84 8.51 12.19 -4.25
C LYS A 84 8.32 13.53 -3.53
N ASN A 85 7.08 14.00 -3.38
CA ASN A 85 6.76 15.22 -2.66
C ASN A 85 7.16 15.13 -1.18
N ALA A 86 7.05 13.94 -0.58
CA ALA A 86 7.51 13.67 0.79
C ALA A 86 9.04 13.50 0.90
N GLY A 87 9.78 13.48 -0.22
CA GLY A 87 11.25 13.32 -0.23
C GLY A 87 11.72 11.95 0.25
N ILE A 88 10.96 10.88 -0.07
CA ILE A 88 11.30 9.50 0.35
C ILE A 88 11.23 8.49 -0.79
N LEU A 89 10.90 8.91 -2.01
CA LEU A 89 10.80 7.98 -3.15
C LEU A 89 12.13 7.24 -3.41
N GLU A 90 13.25 7.91 -3.24
CA GLU A 90 14.59 7.37 -3.47
C GLU A 90 14.98 6.22 -2.55
N PHE A 91 14.29 6.01 -1.44
CA PHE A 91 14.52 4.86 -0.57
C PHE A 91 13.96 3.55 -1.12
N PHE A 92 13.03 3.63 -2.07
CA PHE A 92 12.30 2.47 -2.57
C PHE A 92 12.85 2.00 -3.92
N ASP A 93 13.11 0.69 -4.01
CA ASP A 93 13.58 0.02 -5.22
C ASP A 93 12.44 -0.20 -6.23
N GLY A 94 11.18 -0.02 -5.81
CA GLY A 94 10.00 -0.09 -6.66
C GLY A 94 8.68 0.32 -5.98
N VAL A 95 7.71 0.70 -6.81
CA VAL A 95 6.34 0.98 -6.39
C VAL A 95 5.38 0.06 -7.16
N TYR A 96 4.73 -0.83 -6.44
CA TYR A 96 3.72 -1.76 -6.93
C TYR A 96 2.35 -1.26 -6.48
N ALA A 97 1.45 -1.06 -7.41
CA ALA A 97 0.23 -0.31 -7.16
C ALA A 97 -1.01 -0.99 -7.75
N GLY A 98 -2.18 -0.50 -7.37
CA GLY A 98 -3.45 -1.11 -7.69
C GLY A 98 -3.84 -1.08 -9.17
N ASP A 99 -3.18 -0.28 -9.99
CA ASP A 99 -3.32 -0.32 -11.45
C ASP A 99 -2.58 -1.50 -12.10
N LEU A 100 -1.73 -2.20 -11.36
CA LEU A 100 -1.19 -3.49 -11.73
C LEU A 100 -2.03 -4.63 -11.14
N ASN A 101 -2.05 -4.75 -9.82
CA ASN A 101 -2.84 -5.73 -9.08
C ASN A 101 -3.25 -5.19 -7.71
N LEU A 102 -4.50 -5.44 -7.31
CA LEU A 102 -5.02 -5.07 -5.98
C LEU A 102 -4.68 -6.12 -4.92
N LYS A 103 -4.27 -5.66 -3.72
CA LYS A 103 -4.31 -6.52 -2.53
C LYS A 103 -5.78 -6.81 -2.16
N PRO A 104 -6.15 -8.00 -1.71
CA PRO A 104 -5.30 -9.13 -1.29
C PRO A 104 -5.02 -10.19 -2.38
N ASN A 105 -5.00 -9.82 -3.66
CA ASN A 105 -4.69 -10.74 -4.74
C ASN A 105 -3.23 -11.25 -4.61
N LYS A 106 -3.00 -12.54 -4.84
CA LYS A 106 -1.69 -13.20 -4.73
C LYS A 106 -0.61 -12.50 -5.56
N GLU A 107 -0.95 -12.16 -6.80
CA GLU A 107 -0.04 -11.55 -7.75
C GLU A 107 0.48 -10.19 -7.27
N SER A 108 -0.32 -9.43 -6.49
CA SER A 108 0.14 -8.15 -5.93
C SER A 108 1.34 -8.34 -5.00
N TYR A 109 1.32 -9.36 -4.14
CA TYR A 109 2.40 -9.67 -3.22
C TYR A 109 3.60 -10.28 -3.93
N LEU A 110 3.39 -11.25 -4.82
CA LEU A 110 4.49 -11.90 -5.55
C LEU A 110 5.24 -10.92 -6.44
N ASN A 111 4.54 -10.02 -7.12
CA ASN A 111 5.15 -8.97 -7.90
C ASN A 111 6.02 -8.04 -7.02
N ALA A 112 5.57 -7.70 -5.82
CA ALA A 112 6.33 -6.89 -4.88
C ALA A 112 7.56 -7.61 -4.30
N CYS A 113 7.50 -8.93 -4.12
CA CYS A 113 8.67 -9.73 -3.72
C CYS A 113 9.75 -9.77 -4.81
N GLY A 114 9.39 -9.60 -6.09
CA GLY A 114 10.35 -9.60 -7.19
C GLY A 114 11.11 -10.92 -7.29
N ASN A 115 12.44 -10.85 -7.12
CA ASN A 115 13.32 -12.03 -7.20
C ASN A 115 13.58 -12.68 -5.83
N TYR A 116 13.05 -12.14 -4.73
CA TYR A 116 13.20 -12.71 -3.40
C TYR A 116 12.21 -13.86 -3.18
N HIS A 117 12.59 -14.86 -2.40
CA HIS A 117 11.65 -15.86 -1.92
C HIS A 117 10.66 -15.21 -0.92
N VAL A 118 9.43 -15.71 -0.90
CA VAL A 118 8.37 -15.15 -0.04
C VAL A 118 8.72 -15.11 1.45
N ASN A 119 9.47 -16.09 1.93
CA ASN A 119 9.96 -16.17 3.31
C ASN A 119 11.15 -15.22 3.62
N GLU A 120 11.67 -14.52 2.62
CA GLU A 120 12.66 -13.44 2.77
C GLU A 120 11.99 -12.07 2.80
N CYS A 121 10.68 -12.01 2.56
CA CYS A 121 9.90 -10.79 2.45
C CYS A 121 9.04 -10.58 3.69
N ILE A 122 8.88 -9.33 4.10
CA ILE A 122 7.99 -8.93 5.19
C ILE A 122 7.09 -7.79 4.70
N MET A 123 5.78 -7.96 4.89
CA MET A 123 4.81 -6.89 4.66
C MET A 123 4.60 -6.09 5.94
N ILE A 124 4.67 -4.76 5.84
CA ILE A 124 4.34 -3.84 6.92
C ILE A 124 3.19 -2.95 6.44
N GLY A 125 2.07 -2.94 7.15
CA GLY A 125 0.94 -2.12 6.75
C GLY A 125 -0.15 -2.03 7.82
N ASP A 126 -1.17 -1.20 7.54
CA ASP A 126 -2.18 -0.77 8.51
C ASP A 126 -3.56 -1.41 8.30
N THR A 127 -3.70 -2.29 7.33
CA THR A 127 -4.95 -2.99 7.03
C THR A 127 -4.80 -4.48 7.28
N ILE A 128 -5.42 -5.00 8.36
CA ILE A 128 -5.27 -6.39 8.80
C ILE A 128 -5.52 -7.38 7.65
N GLU A 129 -6.61 -7.23 6.89
CA GLU A 129 -6.92 -8.16 5.80
C GLU A 129 -5.94 -8.12 4.64
N LYS A 130 -5.49 -6.92 4.25
CA LYS A 130 -4.66 -6.72 3.06
C LYS A 130 -3.16 -6.77 3.36
N ASP A 131 -2.76 -6.43 4.59
CA ASP A 131 -1.34 -6.26 4.91
C ASP A 131 -0.83 -7.29 5.93
N VAL A 132 -1.74 -8.10 6.52
CA VAL A 132 -1.39 -9.15 7.46
C VAL A 132 -1.92 -10.51 7.00
N ILE A 133 -3.24 -10.68 6.94
CA ILE A 133 -3.87 -11.96 6.58
C ILE A 133 -3.55 -12.33 5.12
N GLY A 134 -3.61 -11.34 4.21
CA GLY A 134 -3.34 -11.55 2.79
C GLY A 134 -1.95 -12.11 2.53
N PRO A 135 -0.85 -11.41 2.88
CA PRO A 135 0.50 -11.90 2.65
C PRO A 135 0.80 -13.21 3.39
N ASN A 136 0.33 -13.38 4.64
CA ASN A 136 0.56 -14.61 5.42
C ASN A 136 -0.03 -15.86 4.74
N LYS A 137 -1.15 -15.75 4.00
CA LYS A 137 -1.71 -16.86 3.20
C LYS A 137 -0.74 -17.39 2.14
N PHE A 138 0.22 -16.57 1.73
CA PHE A 138 1.20 -16.90 0.68
C PHE A 138 2.62 -17.09 1.22
N GLY A 139 2.78 -17.17 2.54
CA GLY A 139 4.06 -17.42 3.20
C GLY A 139 4.96 -16.20 3.35
N ILE A 140 4.39 -15.00 3.21
CA ILE A 140 5.07 -13.74 3.47
C ILE A 140 4.78 -13.32 4.90
N ASP A 141 5.79 -13.11 5.73
CA ASP A 141 5.63 -12.59 7.07
C ASP A 141 5.06 -11.17 7.08
N SER A 142 4.40 -10.80 8.17
CA SER A 142 3.76 -9.49 8.25
C SER A 142 3.86 -8.84 9.61
N ILE A 143 3.85 -7.51 9.62
CA ILE A 143 3.81 -6.66 10.81
C ILE A 143 2.65 -5.68 10.64
N TYR A 144 1.72 -5.69 11.59
CA TYR A 144 0.61 -4.74 11.63
C TYR A 144 1.09 -3.39 12.19
N TYR A 145 1.05 -2.35 11.37
CA TYR A 145 1.29 -0.98 11.82
C TYR A 145 -0.01 -0.39 12.38
N ASN A 146 -0.06 -0.20 13.70
CA ASN A 146 -1.26 0.22 14.44
C ASN A 146 -0.98 1.45 15.35
N PRO A 147 -0.71 2.63 14.76
CA PRO A 147 -0.38 3.83 15.54
C PRO A 147 -1.55 4.31 16.41
N GLU A 148 -2.78 4.01 16.03
CA GLU A 148 -3.99 4.39 16.76
C GLU A 148 -4.35 3.42 17.88
N ASN A 149 -3.59 2.34 18.08
CA ASN A 149 -3.87 1.27 19.06
C ASN A 149 -5.29 0.70 18.94
N LYS A 150 -5.79 0.51 17.71
CA LYS A 150 -7.08 -0.12 17.44
C LYS A 150 -7.12 -1.52 18.05
N GLU A 151 -8.28 -1.93 18.54
CA GLU A 151 -8.48 -3.28 19.06
C GLU A 151 -8.45 -4.32 17.93
N TYR A 152 -7.78 -5.44 18.13
CA TYR A 152 -7.71 -6.60 17.24
C TYR A 152 -7.31 -7.85 18.05
N ASP A 153 -7.48 -9.03 17.46
CA ASP A 153 -7.00 -10.28 18.07
C ASP A 153 -5.46 -10.34 18.06
N LYS A 154 -4.87 -10.05 19.20
CA LYS A 154 -3.41 -10.00 19.40
C LYS A 154 -2.73 -11.37 19.39
N SER A 155 -3.49 -12.46 19.47
CA SER A 155 -2.93 -13.80 19.69
C SER A 155 -2.10 -14.33 18.52
N LYS A 156 -2.21 -13.72 17.34
CA LYS A 156 -1.61 -14.21 16.08
C LYS A 156 -0.97 -13.13 15.21
N ILE A 157 -0.95 -11.88 15.66
CA ILE A 157 -0.51 -10.75 14.84
C ILE A 157 0.60 -9.98 15.55
N LEU A 158 1.79 -10.00 14.96
CA LEU A 158 2.88 -9.11 15.37
C LEU A 158 2.51 -7.67 15.00
N SER A 159 2.54 -6.75 15.95
CA SER A 159 2.18 -5.35 15.69
C SER A 159 3.14 -4.36 16.31
N ILE A 160 3.23 -3.22 15.66
CA ILE A 160 3.95 -2.03 16.13
C ILE A 160 3.03 -0.80 16.06
N ASN A 161 3.25 0.16 16.93
CA ASN A 161 2.54 1.44 16.91
C ASN A 161 3.45 2.64 16.54
N SER A 162 4.73 2.39 16.33
CA SER A 162 5.73 3.34 15.84
C SER A 162 6.74 2.63 14.96
N PHE A 163 7.24 3.31 13.93
CA PHE A 163 8.28 2.79 13.06
C PHE A 163 9.65 2.66 13.74
N ASP A 164 9.88 3.35 14.85
CA ASP A 164 11.12 3.17 15.62
C ASP A 164 11.31 1.74 16.11
N LYS A 165 10.21 1.00 16.36
CA LYS A 165 10.28 -0.42 16.74
C LYS A 165 10.83 -1.33 15.66
N ILE A 166 10.79 -0.92 14.40
CA ILE A 166 11.40 -1.67 13.29
C ILE A 166 12.91 -1.80 13.50
N LYS A 167 13.56 -0.77 14.05
CA LYS A 167 15.01 -0.78 14.31
C LYS A 167 15.43 -1.79 15.37
N GLU A 168 14.50 -2.25 16.20
CA GLU A 168 14.75 -3.28 17.21
C GLU A 168 14.62 -4.71 16.64
N MET A 169 14.02 -4.84 15.43
CA MET A 169 13.73 -6.13 14.78
C MET A 169 14.75 -6.51 13.71
N PHE A 170 15.43 -5.53 13.12
CA PHE A 170 16.37 -5.69 12.00
C PHE A 170 17.69 -4.97 12.31
#